data_5fc2d5873bf77a097f67b0f5f0267f4c
#
_entry.id   5fc2d5873bf77a097f67b0f5f0267f4c
#
_cell.length_a   1.000
_cell.length_b   1.000
_cell.length_c   1.000
_cell.angle_alpha   90.00
_cell.angle_beta   90.00
_cell.angle_gamma   90.00
#
_symmetry.space_group_name_H-M   'P 1'
#
loop_
_entity.id
_entity.type
_entity.pdbx_description
1 polymer ?
#
loop_
_entity_poly.entity_id
_entity_poly.type
_entity_poly.pdbx_seq_one_letter_code
_entity_poly.pdbx_strand_id
1 'polypeptide(L)'
;MVAAATQPSETGTLNSVSAGATRMAGFSARLDADPEQLWLGVVGTLIAVLVAGVVFAREVVYDRFIWQYFWGPVAADGNGAQCAVIRNGDVSYLFSTAECAAAERAGEIVAYPGYTLVSEVGYVLVLLLALIGVYFLLRRLDIGDSRSLFYALFPFMLFGGALRTVEDAGIAALAAGSEPLIGFPVSALIISPFIYVTVFAMTLAAVGVGVALERRGVVDAYEYPVAAIGTLLVAGSVGYLTSLAVTTTYVSLRPQVLAVVVIGATLSAAATWLLIERFAPAINAGTGLMGLVLLWGHSIDGVANVVGLDWMPALGAGPNLVP
;
A
#
# COMPACT_ATOMS: atom_id res chain seq x y z
N MET A 1 60.29 -16.08 8.10
CA MET A 1 59.19 -17.01 7.79
C MET A 1 57.87 -16.31 8.13
N VAL A 2 57.27 -15.68 7.13
CA VAL A 2 55.97 -14.98 7.30
C VAL A 2 54.94 -15.86 6.60
N ALA A 3 53.96 -16.35 7.37
CA ALA A 3 52.86 -17.18 6.86
C ALA A 3 51.83 -16.28 6.17
N ALA A 4 51.56 -16.54 4.91
CA ALA A 4 50.49 -15.90 4.15
C ALA A 4 49.13 -16.45 4.59
N ALA A 5 48.26 -15.56 5.06
CA ALA A 5 46.87 -15.88 5.34
C ALA A 5 46.06 -15.90 4.03
N THR A 6 45.55 -17.03 3.66
CA THR A 6 44.61 -17.23 2.54
C THR A 6 43.25 -16.64 2.88
N GLN A 7 42.77 -15.68 2.09
CA GLN A 7 41.42 -15.17 2.12
C GLN A 7 40.41 -16.25 1.63
N PRO A 8 39.23 -16.39 2.26
CA PRO A 8 38.16 -17.23 1.72
C PRO A 8 37.49 -16.53 0.53
N SER A 9 37.25 -17.29 -0.54
CA SER A 9 36.66 -16.83 -1.79
C SER A 9 35.18 -16.44 -1.64
N GLU A 10 34.87 -15.18 -1.94
CA GLU A 10 33.49 -14.60 -1.98
C GLU A 10 32.65 -15.05 -3.20
N THR A 11 32.80 -16.26 -3.69
CA THR A 11 32.13 -16.73 -4.92
C THR A 11 30.79 -17.41 -4.70
N GLY A 12 30.32 -17.58 -3.44
CA GLY A 12 29.13 -18.40 -3.17
C GLY A 12 27.77 -17.70 -3.31
N THR A 13 27.68 -16.41 -3.01
CA THR A 13 26.37 -15.69 -2.94
C THR A 13 25.98 -15.01 -4.25
N LEU A 14 26.95 -14.61 -5.07
CA LEU A 14 26.65 -14.04 -6.40
C LEU A 14 26.17 -15.10 -7.40
N ASN A 15 26.52 -16.36 -7.20
CA ASN A 15 26.09 -17.46 -8.09
C ASN A 15 24.59 -17.83 -7.95
N SER A 16 23.95 -17.58 -6.81
CA SER A 16 22.54 -17.94 -6.63
C SER A 16 21.59 -16.92 -7.28
N VAL A 17 21.93 -15.62 -7.24
CA VAL A 17 21.13 -14.58 -7.91
C VAL A 17 21.32 -14.66 -9.43
N SER A 18 22.55 -14.94 -9.89
CA SER A 18 22.83 -15.15 -11.31
C SER A 18 22.16 -16.41 -11.87
N ALA A 19 22.05 -17.49 -11.08
CA ALA A 19 21.36 -18.71 -11.49
C ALA A 19 19.84 -18.53 -11.65
N GLY A 20 19.21 -17.66 -10.84
CA GLY A 20 17.79 -17.28 -10.99
C GLY A 20 17.55 -16.46 -12.26
N ALA A 21 18.37 -15.44 -12.49
CA ALA A 21 18.32 -14.61 -13.69
C ALA A 21 18.59 -15.44 -14.97
N THR A 22 19.55 -16.37 -14.92
CA THR A 22 19.87 -17.27 -16.05
C THR A 22 18.75 -18.27 -16.34
N ARG A 23 18.00 -18.74 -15.31
CA ARG A 23 16.83 -19.62 -15.51
C ARG A 23 15.65 -18.86 -16.13
N MET A 24 15.38 -17.61 -15.72
CA MET A 24 14.35 -16.78 -16.35
C MET A 24 14.73 -16.40 -17.78
N ALA A 25 15.97 -16.05 -18.05
CA ALA A 25 16.49 -15.80 -19.40
C ALA A 25 16.45 -17.09 -20.27
N GLY A 26 16.69 -18.25 -19.68
CA GLY A 26 16.58 -19.54 -20.36
C GLY A 26 15.14 -19.96 -20.69
N PHE A 27 14.16 -19.51 -19.89
CA PHE A 27 12.74 -19.76 -20.18
C PHE A 27 12.22 -18.84 -21.28
N SER A 28 12.57 -17.54 -21.25
CA SER A 28 12.24 -16.58 -22.30
C SER A 28 12.90 -16.91 -23.64
N ALA A 29 14.17 -17.38 -23.62
CA ALA A 29 14.87 -17.82 -24.84
C ALA A 29 14.24 -19.07 -25.48
N ARG A 30 13.52 -19.90 -24.72
CA ARG A 30 12.78 -21.06 -25.27
C ARG A 30 11.47 -20.65 -25.94
N LEU A 31 10.93 -19.47 -25.61
CA LEU A 31 9.69 -18.97 -26.18
C LEU A 31 9.93 -17.94 -27.30
N ASP A 32 11.19 -17.56 -27.57
CA ASP A 32 11.55 -16.45 -28.47
C ASP A 32 10.77 -15.13 -28.18
N ALA A 33 10.28 -14.99 -26.95
CA ALA A 33 9.42 -13.88 -26.52
C ALA A 33 10.18 -12.91 -25.62
N ASP A 34 10.00 -11.61 -25.86
CA ASP A 34 10.47 -10.56 -24.97
C ASP A 34 9.79 -10.73 -23.58
N PRO A 35 10.53 -10.68 -22.46
CA PRO A 35 9.97 -10.77 -21.11
C PRO A 35 8.81 -9.81 -20.84
N GLU A 36 8.83 -8.60 -21.41
CA GLU A 36 7.72 -7.63 -21.33
C GLU A 36 6.47 -8.17 -22.05
N GLN A 37 6.62 -8.74 -23.25
CA GLN A 37 5.51 -9.32 -24.00
C GLN A 37 4.94 -10.56 -23.29
N LEU A 38 5.80 -11.38 -22.69
CA LEU A 38 5.37 -12.53 -21.90
C LEU A 38 4.54 -12.07 -20.69
N TRP A 39 5.00 -11.05 -19.96
CA TRP A 39 4.26 -10.48 -18.83
C TRP A 39 2.91 -9.93 -19.27
N LEU A 40 2.86 -9.14 -20.35
CA LEU A 40 1.60 -8.64 -20.92
C LEU A 40 0.66 -9.76 -21.32
N GLY A 41 1.20 -10.84 -21.91
CA GLY A 41 0.43 -12.05 -22.27
C GLY A 41 -0.17 -12.73 -21.04
N VAL A 42 0.59 -12.89 -19.96
CA VAL A 42 0.11 -13.47 -18.70
C VAL A 42 -0.99 -12.61 -18.09
N VAL A 43 -0.76 -11.30 -17.93
CA VAL A 43 -1.74 -10.37 -17.37
C VAL A 43 -3.01 -10.33 -18.23
N GLY A 44 -2.86 -10.22 -19.56
CA GLY A 44 -4.00 -10.22 -20.49
C GLY A 44 -4.81 -11.52 -20.42
N THR A 45 -4.14 -12.67 -20.31
CA THR A 45 -4.81 -13.98 -20.15
C THR A 45 -5.57 -14.07 -18.84
N LEU A 46 -4.98 -13.64 -17.72
CA LEU A 46 -5.66 -13.61 -16.42
C LEU A 46 -6.91 -12.73 -16.44
N ILE A 47 -6.81 -11.54 -17.01
CA ILE A 47 -7.96 -10.64 -17.16
C ILE A 47 -9.03 -11.29 -18.06
N ALA A 48 -8.64 -11.89 -19.20
CA ALA A 48 -9.59 -12.53 -20.09
C ALA A 48 -10.31 -13.72 -19.44
N VAL A 49 -9.59 -14.54 -18.65
CA VAL A 49 -10.18 -15.66 -17.89
C VAL A 49 -11.15 -15.15 -16.83
N LEU A 50 -10.80 -14.10 -16.09
CA LEU A 50 -11.70 -13.51 -15.10
C LEU A 50 -12.97 -12.93 -15.75
N VAL A 51 -12.82 -12.18 -16.84
CA VAL A 51 -13.96 -11.62 -17.59
C VAL A 51 -14.85 -12.74 -18.13
N ALA A 52 -14.26 -13.76 -18.75
CA ALA A 52 -15.02 -14.93 -19.22
C ALA A 52 -15.75 -15.63 -18.06
N GLY A 53 -15.09 -15.80 -16.92
CA GLY A 53 -15.70 -16.37 -15.72
C GLY A 53 -16.89 -15.56 -15.21
N VAL A 54 -16.78 -14.23 -15.17
CA VAL A 54 -17.90 -13.34 -14.80
C VAL A 54 -19.08 -13.45 -15.79
N VAL A 55 -18.79 -13.59 -17.09
CA VAL A 55 -19.85 -13.68 -18.12
C VAL A 55 -20.55 -15.04 -18.11
N PHE A 56 -19.77 -16.14 -18.02
CA PHE A 56 -20.32 -17.50 -18.18
C PHE A 56 -20.63 -18.22 -16.87
N ALA A 57 -20.04 -17.78 -15.75
CA ALA A 57 -20.19 -18.40 -14.44
C ALA A 57 -20.32 -17.34 -13.33
N ARG A 58 -21.23 -16.36 -13.53
CA ARG A 58 -21.39 -15.18 -12.67
C ARG A 58 -21.49 -15.53 -11.19
N GLU A 59 -22.35 -16.46 -10.81
CA GLU A 59 -22.57 -16.81 -9.40
C GLU A 59 -21.26 -17.31 -8.73
N VAL A 60 -20.47 -18.12 -9.44
CA VAL A 60 -19.24 -18.68 -8.87
C VAL A 60 -18.10 -17.66 -8.89
N VAL A 61 -17.89 -16.99 -10.02
CA VAL A 61 -16.71 -16.13 -10.21
C VAL A 61 -16.97 -14.72 -9.68
N TYR A 62 -18.14 -14.13 -9.97
CA TYR A 62 -18.41 -12.78 -9.48
C TYR A 62 -18.95 -12.81 -8.05
N ASP A 63 -20.09 -13.46 -7.79
CA ASP A 63 -20.79 -13.32 -6.52
C ASP A 63 -20.02 -13.99 -5.37
N ARG A 64 -19.58 -15.26 -5.53
CA ARG A 64 -18.91 -16.05 -4.48
C ARG A 64 -17.39 -15.88 -4.44
N PHE A 65 -16.74 -15.24 -5.42
CA PHE A 65 -15.30 -15.03 -5.40
C PHE A 65 -14.97 -13.54 -5.43
N ILE A 66 -15.24 -12.81 -6.54
CA ILE A 66 -14.82 -11.40 -6.67
C ILE A 66 -15.60 -10.53 -5.67
N TRP A 67 -16.92 -10.69 -5.62
CA TRP A 67 -17.72 -9.85 -4.73
C TRP A 67 -17.48 -10.22 -3.27
N GLN A 68 -17.60 -11.49 -2.90
CA GLN A 68 -17.52 -11.94 -1.52
C GLN A 68 -16.18 -11.63 -0.84
N TYR A 69 -15.06 -11.74 -1.56
CA TYR A 69 -13.74 -11.60 -0.98
C TYR A 69 -13.02 -10.28 -1.30
N PHE A 70 -13.45 -9.53 -2.30
CA PHE A 70 -12.73 -8.32 -2.73
C PHE A 70 -13.59 -7.06 -2.71
N TRP A 71 -14.76 -7.06 -3.37
CA TRP A 71 -15.60 -5.87 -3.45
C TRP A 71 -16.56 -5.72 -2.28
N GLY A 72 -17.21 -6.78 -1.85
CA GLY A 72 -18.19 -6.77 -0.76
C GLY A 72 -17.64 -6.26 0.56
N PRO A 73 -16.43 -6.70 1.01
CA PRO A 73 -15.76 -6.14 2.19
C PRO A 73 -15.58 -4.62 2.11
N VAL A 74 -15.12 -4.11 0.98
CA VAL A 74 -14.93 -2.67 0.75
C VAL A 74 -16.26 -1.92 0.71
N ALA A 75 -17.28 -2.52 0.13
CA ALA A 75 -18.62 -1.93 0.10
C ALA A 75 -19.27 -1.90 1.49
N ALA A 76 -19.07 -2.94 2.31
CA ALA A 76 -19.52 -2.96 3.70
C ALA A 76 -18.83 -1.86 4.52
N ASP A 77 -17.51 -1.78 4.43
CA ASP A 77 -16.67 -0.78 5.12
C ASP A 77 -17.07 0.65 4.74
N GLY A 78 -17.12 0.93 3.44
CA GLY A 78 -17.47 2.26 2.91
C GLY A 78 -18.87 2.76 3.26
N ASN A 79 -19.78 1.85 3.68
CA ASN A 79 -21.10 2.17 4.20
C ASN A 79 -21.19 2.09 5.74
N GLY A 80 -20.08 1.83 6.45
CA GLY A 80 -20.08 1.66 7.90
C GLY A 80 -20.88 0.46 8.38
N ALA A 81 -21.08 -0.56 7.53
CA ALA A 81 -21.91 -1.73 7.82
C ALA A 81 -21.05 -2.85 8.47
N GLN A 82 -21.69 -3.69 9.29
CA GLN A 82 -21.05 -4.88 9.87
C GLN A 82 -20.83 -5.97 8.80
N CYS A 83 -21.65 -6.03 7.80
CA CYS A 83 -21.48 -6.88 6.62
C CYS A 83 -22.33 -6.39 5.44
N ALA A 84 -21.94 -6.79 4.24
CA ALA A 84 -22.77 -6.69 3.04
C ALA A 84 -23.24 -8.10 2.63
N VAL A 85 -24.46 -8.19 2.08
CA VAL A 85 -25.11 -9.47 1.74
C VAL A 85 -25.72 -9.38 0.34
N ILE A 86 -25.55 -10.44 -0.47
CA ILE A 86 -26.32 -10.60 -1.71
C ILE A 86 -27.57 -11.43 -1.41
N ARG A 87 -28.75 -10.82 -1.64
CA ARG A 87 -30.08 -11.43 -1.53
C ARG A 87 -30.80 -11.31 -2.85
N ASN A 88 -31.14 -12.43 -3.48
CA ASN A 88 -31.84 -12.44 -4.76
C ASN A 88 -31.23 -11.57 -5.86
N GLY A 89 -29.90 -11.40 -5.83
CA GLY A 89 -29.14 -10.57 -6.78
C GLY A 89 -28.97 -9.11 -6.38
N ASP A 90 -29.61 -8.65 -5.29
CA ASP A 90 -29.47 -7.30 -4.74
C ASP A 90 -28.50 -7.27 -3.56
N VAL A 91 -27.75 -6.17 -3.42
CA VAL A 91 -26.84 -5.94 -2.29
C VAL A 91 -27.59 -5.21 -1.17
N SER A 92 -27.49 -5.74 0.05
CA SER A 92 -28.01 -5.13 1.27
C SER A 92 -26.91 -4.97 2.29
N TYR A 93 -26.93 -3.87 3.06
CA TYR A 93 -25.96 -3.59 4.12
C TYR A 93 -26.63 -3.83 5.48
N LEU A 94 -25.98 -4.62 6.33
CA LEU A 94 -26.47 -4.97 7.67
C LEU A 94 -25.55 -4.33 8.71
N PHE A 95 -26.18 -3.75 9.74
CA PHE A 95 -25.47 -2.98 10.77
C PHE A 95 -25.42 -3.70 12.12
N SER A 96 -25.88 -4.94 12.18
CA SER A 96 -25.90 -5.77 13.38
C SER A 96 -25.20 -7.09 13.12
N THR A 97 -24.31 -7.50 14.02
CA THR A 97 -23.64 -8.81 13.98
C THR A 97 -24.62 -9.97 13.99
N ALA A 98 -25.76 -9.81 14.70
CA ALA A 98 -26.81 -10.84 14.75
C ALA A 98 -27.50 -11.04 13.41
N GLU A 99 -27.73 -9.96 12.65
CA GLU A 99 -28.32 -10.03 11.29
C GLU A 99 -27.33 -10.65 10.31
N CYS A 100 -26.03 -10.30 10.38
CA CYS A 100 -24.99 -10.92 9.56
C CYS A 100 -24.92 -12.43 9.80
N ALA A 101 -24.90 -12.86 11.07
CA ALA A 101 -24.89 -14.28 11.42
C ALA A 101 -26.20 -15.01 11.02
N ALA A 102 -27.34 -14.33 10.98
CA ALA A 102 -28.59 -14.89 10.47
C ALA A 102 -28.53 -15.09 8.95
N ALA A 103 -27.96 -14.15 8.20
CA ALA A 103 -27.75 -14.23 6.76
C ALA A 103 -26.81 -15.40 6.39
N GLU A 104 -25.71 -15.59 7.12
CA GLU A 104 -24.81 -16.75 6.93
C GLU A 104 -25.54 -18.08 7.14
N ARG A 105 -26.33 -18.20 8.23
CA ARG A 105 -27.09 -19.41 8.52
C ARG A 105 -28.17 -19.69 7.47
N ALA A 106 -28.67 -18.65 6.81
CA ALA A 106 -29.59 -18.77 5.69
C ALA A 106 -28.90 -19.20 4.37
N GLY A 107 -27.57 -19.30 4.35
CA GLY A 107 -26.79 -19.65 3.17
C GLY A 107 -26.63 -18.51 2.17
N GLU A 108 -26.87 -17.26 2.58
CA GLU A 108 -26.66 -16.08 1.76
C GLU A 108 -25.16 -15.81 1.56
N ILE A 109 -24.79 -15.07 0.52
CA ILE A 109 -23.41 -14.65 0.27
C ILE A 109 -23.14 -13.42 1.13
N VAL A 110 -22.33 -13.59 2.17
CA VAL A 110 -21.99 -12.55 3.14
C VAL A 110 -20.53 -12.13 2.98
N ALA A 111 -20.29 -10.83 2.99
CA ALA A 111 -18.96 -10.22 2.98
C ALA A 111 -18.79 -9.32 4.21
N TYR A 112 -17.77 -9.57 5.00
CA TYR A 112 -17.40 -8.78 6.17
C TYR A 112 -16.30 -7.79 5.81
N PRO A 113 -16.25 -6.59 6.42
CA PRO A 113 -15.11 -5.69 6.33
C PRO A 113 -13.81 -6.38 6.76
N GLY A 114 -12.70 -6.00 6.15
CA GLY A 114 -11.38 -6.54 6.45
C GLY A 114 -10.90 -7.60 5.45
N TYR A 115 -9.85 -8.33 5.85
CA TYR A 115 -9.14 -9.26 4.99
C TYR A 115 -9.44 -10.70 5.33
N THR A 116 -9.42 -11.54 4.31
CA THR A 116 -9.47 -13.00 4.42
C THR A 116 -8.21 -13.59 3.79
N LEU A 117 -7.88 -14.83 4.13
CA LEU A 117 -6.75 -15.53 3.50
C LEU A 117 -6.87 -15.54 1.96
N VAL A 118 -8.11 -15.65 1.43
CA VAL A 118 -8.37 -15.63 -0.02
C VAL A 118 -8.02 -14.28 -0.63
N SER A 119 -8.50 -13.19 0.00
CA SER A 119 -8.20 -11.83 -0.49
C SER A 119 -6.73 -11.48 -0.33
N GLU A 120 -6.08 -11.86 0.77
CA GLU A 120 -4.64 -11.61 0.98
C GLU A 120 -3.77 -12.27 -0.09
N VAL A 121 -3.98 -13.56 -0.39
CA VAL A 121 -3.27 -14.25 -1.47
C VAL A 121 -3.53 -13.57 -2.82
N GLY A 122 -4.79 -13.19 -3.09
CA GLY A 122 -5.14 -12.46 -4.31
C GLY A 122 -4.38 -11.13 -4.44
N TYR A 123 -4.33 -10.35 -3.36
CA TYR A 123 -3.62 -9.06 -3.34
C TYR A 123 -2.10 -9.22 -3.50
N VAL A 124 -1.50 -10.22 -2.86
CA VAL A 124 -0.06 -10.52 -3.02
C VAL A 124 0.25 -10.84 -4.48
N LEU A 125 -0.57 -11.66 -5.14
CA LEU A 125 -0.38 -11.99 -6.56
C LEU A 125 -0.50 -10.75 -7.46
N VAL A 126 -1.52 -9.91 -7.23
CA VAL A 126 -1.69 -8.66 -7.98
C VAL A 126 -0.51 -7.71 -7.75
N LEU A 127 -0.04 -7.56 -6.50
CA LEU A 127 1.10 -6.72 -6.18
C LEU A 127 2.40 -7.20 -6.84
N LEU A 128 2.65 -8.51 -6.87
CA LEU A 128 3.82 -9.08 -7.56
C LEU A 128 3.76 -8.82 -9.07
N LEU A 129 2.60 -9.00 -9.70
CA LEU A 129 2.41 -8.70 -11.11
C LEU A 129 2.59 -7.19 -11.38
N ALA A 130 2.03 -6.33 -10.52
CA ALA A 130 2.19 -4.88 -10.63
C ALA A 130 3.66 -4.45 -10.48
N LEU A 131 4.40 -5.03 -9.53
CA LEU A 131 5.82 -4.75 -9.32
C LEU A 131 6.65 -5.05 -10.57
N ILE A 132 6.40 -6.20 -11.22
CA ILE A 132 7.07 -6.55 -12.48
C ILE A 132 6.70 -5.54 -13.58
N GLY A 133 5.43 -5.13 -13.65
CA GLY A 133 4.97 -4.12 -14.59
C GLY A 133 5.62 -2.75 -14.38
N VAL A 134 5.77 -2.33 -13.12
CA VAL A 134 6.50 -1.09 -12.76
C VAL A 134 7.96 -1.17 -13.21
N TYR A 135 8.63 -2.30 -12.99
CA TYR A 135 10.00 -2.49 -13.44
C TYR A 135 10.13 -2.32 -14.96
N PHE A 136 9.25 -2.92 -15.76
CA PHE A 136 9.26 -2.74 -17.21
C PHE A 136 8.94 -1.29 -17.62
N LEU A 137 8.00 -0.65 -16.92
CA LEU A 137 7.64 0.75 -17.17
C LEU A 137 8.82 1.69 -16.93
N LEU A 138 9.50 1.57 -15.79
CA LEU A 138 10.66 2.40 -15.45
C LEU A 138 11.79 2.21 -16.48
N ARG A 139 12.07 0.98 -16.87
CA ARG A 139 13.02 0.69 -17.95
C ARG A 139 12.64 1.35 -19.29
N ARG A 140 11.37 1.30 -19.65
CA ARG A 140 10.88 1.89 -20.90
C ARG A 140 10.93 3.42 -20.89
N LEU A 141 10.76 4.04 -19.73
CA LEU A 141 10.87 5.49 -19.54
C LEU A 141 12.32 5.96 -19.40
N ASP A 142 13.27 5.03 -19.25
CA ASP A 142 14.70 5.29 -18.94
C ASP A 142 14.87 6.13 -17.68
N ILE A 143 14.11 5.74 -16.63
CA ILE A 143 14.13 6.36 -15.29
C ILE A 143 14.25 5.28 -14.23
N GLY A 144 14.58 5.67 -13.00
CA GLY A 144 14.53 4.76 -11.84
C GLY A 144 15.91 4.45 -11.22
N ASP A 145 17.00 4.75 -11.90
CA ASP A 145 18.36 4.51 -11.38
C ASP A 145 18.86 5.64 -10.45
N SER A 146 18.04 6.70 -10.27
CA SER A 146 18.44 7.84 -9.46
C SER A 146 17.96 7.71 -8.01
N ARG A 147 18.87 8.00 -7.06
CA ARG A 147 18.47 8.15 -5.64
C ARG A 147 17.50 9.30 -5.44
N SER A 148 17.54 10.29 -6.33
CA SER A 148 16.64 11.45 -6.30
C SER A 148 15.18 11.03 -6.48
N LEU A 149 14.90 10.06 -7.35
CA LEU A 149 13.55 9.53 -7.51
C LEU A 149 13.03 8.90 -6.20
N PHE A 150 13.85 8.13 -5.48
CA PHE A 150 13.46 7.55 -4.21
C PHE A 150 13.01 8.65 -3.21
N TYR A 151 13.80 9.73 -3.08
CA TYR A 151 13.43 10.84 -2.20
C TYR A 151 12.22 11.62 -2.71
N ALA A 152 12.04 11.76 -4.03
CA ALA A 152 10.87 12.40 -4.61
C ALA A 152 9.57 11.60 -4.41
N LEU A 153 9.68 10.27 -4.28
CA LEU A 153 8.54 9.38 -3.98
C LEU A 153 8.18 9.35 -2.49
N PHE A 154 9.07 9.77 -1.60
CA PHE A 154 8.83 9.73 -0.16
C PHE A 154 7.57 10.46 0.30
N PRO A 155 7.23 11.66 -0.21
CA PRO A 155 5.95 12.31 0.13
C PRO A 155 4.72 11.46 -0.23
N PHE A 156 4.76 10.63 -1.28
CA PHE A 156 3.65 9.75 -1.62
C PHE A 156 3.48 8.60 -0.61
N MET A 157 4.55 8.13 0.00
CA MET A 157 4.48 7.16 1.10
C MET A 157 3.76 7.78 2.31
N LEU A 158 4.10 9.02 2.66
CA LEU A 158 3.40 9.77 3.72
C LEU A 158 1.95 10.08 3.34
N PHE A 159 1.70 10.39 2.07
CA PHE A 159 0.35 10.63 1.56
C PHE A 159 -0.55 9.40 1.71
N GLY A 160 -0.04 8.20 1.43
CA GLY A 160 -0.80 6.96 1.63
C GLY A 160 -1.29 6.81 3.07
N GLY A 161 -0.43 7.06 4.06
CA GLY A 161 -0.81 7.04 5.47
C GLY A 161 -1.80 8.14 5.85
N ALA A 162 -1.58 9.36 5.36
CA ALA A 162 -2.50 10.48 5.59
C ALA A 162 -3.88 10.23 4.95
N LEU A 163 -3.91 9.65 3.74
CA LEU A 163 -5.15 9.31 3.04
C LEU A 163 -5.94 8.21 3.75
N ARG A 164 -5.25 7.23 4.35
CA ARG A 164 -5.88 6.23 5.21
C ARG A 164 -6.57 6.87 6.42
N THR A 165 -5.91 7.85 7.04
CA THR A 165 -6.52 8.60 8.16
C THR A 165 -7.72 9.45 7.70
N VAL A 166 -7.73 9.95 6.47
CA VAL A 166 -8.90 10.64 5.88
C VAL A 166 -10.08 9.67 5.74
N GLU A 167 -9.82 8.44 5.34
CA GLU A 167 -10.84 7.40 5.26
C GLU A 167 -11.41 7.06 6.65
N ASP A 168 -10.55 6.83 7.65
CA ASP A 168 -10.97 6.60 9.05
C ASP A 168 -11.84 7.76 9.59
N ALA A 169 -11.50 9.01 9.24
CA ALA A 169 -12.31 10.18 9.60
C ALA A 169 -13.69 10.16 8.91
N GLY A 170 -13.79 9.63 7.69
CA GLY A 170 -15.05 9.41 6.99
C GLY A 170 -15.96 8.39 7.70
N ILE A 171 -15.38 7.26 8.15
CA ILE A 171 -16.11 6.27 8.96
C ILE A 171 -16.57 6.87 10.29
N ALA A 172 -15.71 7.67 10.95
CA ALA A 172 -16.07 8.37 12.19
C ALA A 172 -17.23 9.36 11.97
N ALA A 173 -17.27 10.03 10.81
CA ALA A 173 -18.39 10.91 10.45
C ALA A 173 -19.70 10.11 10.31
N LEU A 174 -19.70 8.99 9.61
CA LEU A 174 -20.86 8.11 9.47
C LEU A 174 -21.36 7.63 10.84
N ALA A 175 -20.45 7.18 11.71
CA ALA A 175 -20.79 6.74 13.07
C ALA A 175 -21.38 7.88 13.93
N ALA A 176 -21.01 9.13 13.67
CA ALA A 176 -21.57 10.31 14.31
C ALA A 176 -22.86 10.82 13.66
N GLY A 177 -23.39 10.15 12.65
CA GLY A 177 -24.58 10.57 11.91
C GLY A 177 -24.37 11.78 11.01
N SER A 178 -23.09 12.04 10.62
CA SER A 178 -22.68 13.11 9.73
C SER A 178 -22.34 12.57 8.34
N GLU A 179 -22.51 13.39 7.31
CA GLU A 179 -22.07 13.01 5.96
C GLU A 179 -20.55 13.19 5.82
N PRO A 180 -19.81 12.15 5.38
CA PRO A 180 -18.39 12.29 5.08
C PRO A 180 -18.18 13.11 3.80
N LEU A 181 -17.04 13.81 3.69
CA LEU A 181 -16.69 14.55 2.47
C LEU A 181 -16.60 13.64 1.24
N ILE A 182 -16.07 12.44 1.45
CA ILE A 182 -15.94 11.42 0.41
C ILE A 182 -16.85 10.24 0.81
N GLY A 183 -18.08 10.25 0.27
CA GLY A 183 -19.04 9.16 0.49
C GLY A 183 -18.88 8.02 -0.50
N PHE A 184 -19.46 6.85 -0.17
CA PHE A 184 -19.56 5.72 -1.08
C PHE A 184 -20.40 6.08 -2.33
N PRO A 185 -20.04 5.69 -3.54
CA PRO A 185 -18.98 4.70 -3.89
C PRO A 185 -17.55 5.28 -4.05
N VAL A 186 -17.36 6.60 -4.00
CA VAL A 186 -16.04 7.22 -4.22
C VAL A 186 -15.06 6.88 -3.09
N SER A 187 -15.55 6.76 -1.85
CA SER A 187 -14.73 6.34 -0.70
C SER A 187 -14.09 4.97 -0.90
N ALA A 188 -14.65 4.08 -1.73
CA ALA A 188 -14.04 2.81 -2.06
C ALA A 188 -12.60 2.95 -2.59
N LEU A 189 -12.27 4.06 -3.28
CA LEU A 189 -10.93 4.32 -3.81
C LEU A 189 -9.88 4.60 -2.72
N ILE A 190 -10.32 4.96 -1.52
CA ILE A 190 -9.43 5.25 -0.38
C ILE A 190 -9.52 4.20 0.72
N ILE A 191 -10.41 3.22 0.58
CA ILE A 191 -10.51 2.03 1.44
C ILE A 191 -9.47 1.00 1.00
N SER A 192 -8.88 0.33 1.97
CA SER A 192 -7.94 -0.76 1.73
C SER A 192 -8.66 -1.98 1.10
N PRO A 193 -8.16 -2.57 0.02
CA PRO A 193 -6.84 -2.42 -0.61
C PRO A 193 -6.80 -1.40 -1.76
N PHE A 194 -7.92 -0.81 -2.20
CA PHE A 194 -7.95 0.09 -3.37
C PHE A 194 -7.13 1.36 -3.16
N ILE A 195 -6.92 1.79 -1.90
CA ILE A 195 -6.04 2.92 -1.58
C ILE A 195 -4.64 2.76 -2.17
N TYR A 196 -4.09 1.54 -2.19
CA TYR A 196 -2.77 1.28 -2.78
C TYR A 196 -2.76 1.54 -4.30
N VAL A 197 -3.84 1.14 -4.99
CA VAL A 197 -4.01 1.41 -6.42
C VAL A 197 -4.17 2.90 -6.67
N THR A 198 -4.92 3.60 -5.82
CA THR A 198 -5.13 5.05 -5.92
C THR A 198 -3.82 5.82 -5.73
N VAL A 199 -3.07 5.53 -4.66
CA VAL A 199 -1.78 6.17 -4.39
C VAL A 199 -0.79 5.85 -5.52
N PHE A 200 -0.76 4.60 -5.99
CA PHE A 200 0.06 4.20 -7.14
C PHE A 200 -0.29 4.98 -8.40
N ALA A 201 -1.57 5.07 -8.75
CA ALA A 201 -2.03 5.80 -9.94
C ALA A 201 -1.69 7.30 -9.88
N MET A 202 -1.87 7.92 -8.70
CA MET A 202 -1.51 9.32 -8.48
C MET A 202 0.01 9.53 -8.56
N THR A 203 0.80 8.62 -8.00
CA THR A 203 2.27 8.65 -8.10
C THR A 203 2.72 8.51 -9.54
N LEU A 204 2.14 7.55 -10.27
CA LEU A 204 2.45 7.34 -11.69
C LEU A 204 2.09 8.55 -12.55
N ALA A 205 0.94 9.17 -12.30
CA ALA A 205 0.53 10.41 -12.96
C ALA A 205 1.52 11.56 -12.67
N ALA A 206 1.96 11.70 -11.41
CA ALA A 206 2.96 12.71 -11.01
C ALA A 206 4.31 12.47 -11.71
N VAL A 207 4.78 11.23 -11.78
CA VAL A 207 5.99 10.86 -12.53
C VAL A 207 5.83 11.20 -14.01
N GLY A 208 4.67 10.83 -14.61
CA GLY A 208 4.38 11.16 -16.01
C GLY A 208 4.38 12.67 -16.29
N VAL A 209 3.78 13.46 -15.38
CA VAL A 209 3.82 14.94 -15.45
C VAL A 209 5.26 15.45 -15.31
N GLY A 210 6.01 14.95 -14.33
CA GLY A 210 7.40 15.34 -14.11
C GLY A 210 8.26 15.11 -15.36
N VAL A 211 8.24 13.90 -15.90
CA VAL A 211 8.98 13.53 -17.12
C VAL A 211 8.53 14.37 -18.33
N ALA A 212 7.24 14.66 -18.44
CA ALA A 212 6.74 15.51 -19.53
C ALA A 212 7.21 16.96 -19.41
N LEU A 213 7.30 17.51 -18.20
CA LEU A 213 7.79 18.87 -17.94
C LEU A 213 9.30 18.97 -18.21
N GLU A 214 10.08 18.00 -17.77
CA GLU A 214 11.53 17.93 -18.03
C GLU A 214 11.79 17.84 -19.54
N ARG A 215 11.14 16.93 -20.26
CA ARG A 215 11.30 16.78 -21.70
C ARG A 215 10.89 18.03 -22.50
N ARG A 216 10.04 18.89 -21.92
CA ARG A 216 9.68 20.20 -22.51
C ARG A 216 10.64 21.33 -22.09
N GLY A 217 11.63 21.06 -21.28
CA GLY A 217 12.57 22.06 -20.76
C GLY A 217 11.94 23.06 -19.77
N VAL A 218 10.82 22.70 -19.13
CA VAL A 218 10.16 23.55 -18.11
C VAL A 218 10.85 23.42 -16.76
N VAL A 219 11.39 22.24 -16.47
CA VAL A 219 12.14 21.94 -15.25
C VAL A 219 13.43 21.23 -15.61
N ASP A 220 14.45 21.35 -14.75
CA ASP A 220 15.77 20.75 -14.97
C ASP A 220 15.81 19.26 -14.63
N ALA A 221 14.89 18.78 -13.77
CA ALA A 221 14.78 17.38 -13.35
C ALA A 221 13.34 17.03 -12.99
N TYR A 222 12.86 15.87 -13.44
CA TYR A 222 11.47 15.40 -13.24
C TYR A 222 11.14 15.13 -11.77
N GLU A 223 12.13 14.87 -10.93
CA GLU A 223 11.97 14.61 -9.51
C GLU A 223 11.40 15.81 -8.74
N TYR A 224 11.69 17.05 -9.16
CA TYR A 224 11.18 18.25 -8.48
C TYR A 224 9.65 18.36 -8.54
N PRO A 225 8.98 18.30 -9.72
CA PRO A 225 7.52 18.31 -9.75
C PRO A 225 6.90 17.06 -9.10
N VAL A 226 7.55 15.89 -9.16
CA VAL A 226 7.09 14.70 -8.45
C VAL A 226 7.05 14.95 -6.95
N ALA A 227 8.16 15.40 -6.35
CA ALA A 227 8.22 15.71 -4.92
C ALA A 227 7.23 16.82 -4.52
N ALA A 228 7.07 17.85 -5.36
CA ALA A 228 6.13 18.95 -5.11
C ALA A 228 4.67 18.46 -5.07
N ILE A 229 4.27 17.64 -6.06
CA ILE A 229 2.91 17.07 -6.12
C ILE A 229 2.66 16.21 -4.88
N GLY A 230 3.57 15.29 -4.55
CA GLY A 230 3.44 14.44 -3.36
C GLY A 230 3.33 15.25 -2.07
N THR A 231 4.15 16.29 -1.91
CA THR A 231 4.11 17.20 -0.76
C THR A 231 2.78 17.95 -0.66
N LEU A 232 2.24 18.43 -1.78
CA LEU A 232 0.94 19.10 -1.82
C LEU A 232 -0.21 18.15 -1.44
N LEU A 233 -0.15 16.89 -1.86
CA LEU A 233 -1.13 15.88 -1.48
C LEU A 233 -1.10 15.58 0.02
N VAL A 234 0.10 15.44 0.61
CA VAL A 234 0.25 15.30 2.08
C VAL A 234 -0.30 16.53 2.79
N ALA A 235 0.12 17.73 2.38
CA ALA A 235 -0.31 18.98 2.99
C ALA A 235 -1.83 19.16 2.92
N GLY A 236 -2.45 18.81 1.78
CA GLY A 236 -3.89 18.83 1.60
C GLY A 236 -4.62 17.86 2.54
N SER A 237 -4.15 16.61 2.64
CA SER A 237 -4.74 15.61 3.54
C SER A 237 -4.59 16.00 5.02
N VAL A 238 -3.41 16.43 5.44
CA VAL A 238 -3.16 16.89 6.81
C VAL A 238 -3.96 18.16 7.12
N GLY A 239 -4.04 19.10 6.17
CA GLY A 239 -4.84 20.31 6.30
C GLY A 239 -6.33 20.00 6.48
N TYR A 240 -6.86 19.05 5.70
CA TYR A 240 -8.23 18.56 5.84
C TYR A 240 -8.48 17.91 7.20
N LEU A 241 -7.62 16.98 7.63
CA LEU A 241 -7.74 16.34 8.96
C LEU A 241 -7.66 17.35 10.10
N THR A 242 -6.77 18.34 9.99
CA THR A 242 -6.65 19.43 10.97
C THR A 242 -7.93 20.25 11.01
N SER A 243 -8.52 20.55 9.86
CA SER A 243 -9.78 21.29 9.80
C SER A 243 -10.92 20.52 10.48
N LEU A 244 -11.01 19.20 10.25
CA LEU A 244 -12.00 18.34 10.93
C LEU A 244 -11.79 18.33 12.45
N ALA A 245 -10.54 18.23 12.91
CA ALA A 245 -10.22 18.22 14.33
C ALA A 245 -10.59 19.53 15.06
N VAL A 246 -10.68 20.64 14.33
CA VAL A 246 -11.08 21.95 14.89
C VAL A 246 -12.59 22.17 14.76
N THR A 247 -13.23 21.66 13.71
CA THR A 247 -14.63 21.98 13.37
C THR A 247 -15.63 20.90 13.76
N THR A 248 -15.16 19.68 14.10
CA THR A 248 -16.04 18.54 14.41
C THR A 248 -15.73 17.95 15.78
N THR A 249 -16.61 17.11 16.29
CA THR A 249 -16.43 16.40 17.57
C THR A 249 -15.99 14.95 17.40
N TYR A 250 -16.10 14.39 16.20
CA TYR A 250 -15.75 13.00 15.91
C TYR A 250 -14.29 12.80 15.49
N VAL A 251 -13.57 13.87 15.16
CA VAL A 251 -12.12 13.84 14.95
C VAL A 251 -11.43 14.67 16.03
N SER A 252 -10.39 14.15 16.63
CA SER A 252 -9.63 14.88 17.64
C SER A 252 -8.13 14.81 17.38
N LEU A 253 -7.44 15.95 17.41
CA LEU A 253 -5.99 16.00 17.32
C LEU A 253 -5.38 15.57 18.66
N ARG A 254 -4.46 14.62 18.63
CA ARG A 254 -3.72 14.11 19.79
C ARG A 254 -2.21 14.32 19.60
N PRO A 255 -1.71 15.54 19.78
CA PRO A 255 -0.31 15.88 19.46
C PRO A 255 0.70 15.08 20.30
N GLN A 256 0.33 14.64 21.51
CA GLN A 256 1.16 13.79 22.35
C GLN A 256 1.37 12.39 21.70
N VAL A 257 0.35 11.82 21.08
CA VAL A 257 0.45 10.54 20.37
C VAL A 257 1.37 10.68 19.17
N LEU A 258 1.14 11.71 18.36
CA LEU A 258 1.97 12.02 17.19
C LEU A 258 3.44 12.22 17.61
N ALA A 259 3.69 12.98 18.66
CA ALA A 259 5.04 13.23 19.17
C ALA A 259 5.73 11.93 19.61
N VAL A 260 5.05 11.07 20.38
CA VAL A 260 5.61 9.79 20.84
C VAL A 260 5.91 8.88 19.66
N VAL A 261 5.01 8.78 18.69
CA VAL A 261 5.21 7.94 17.48
C VAL A 261 6.42 8.46 16.68
N VAL A 262 6.48 9.74 16.35
CA VAL A 262 7.55 10.31 15.53
C VAL A 262 8.90 10.23 16.24
N ILE A 263 8.97 10.60 17.53
CA ILE A 263 10.21 10.55 18.30
C ILE A 263 10.65 9.08 18.49
N GLY A 264 9.74 8.19 18.89
CA GLY A 264 10.04 6.78 19.08
C GLY A 264 10.52 6.11 17.79
N ALA A 265 9.87 6.37 16.67
CA ALA A 265 10.28 5.87 15.36
C ALA A 265 11.66 6.40 14.95
N THR A 266 11.91 7.69 15.17
CA THR A 266 13.20 8.32 14.84
C THR A 266 14.33 7.72 15.68
N LEU A 267 14.11 7.53 16.97
CA LEU A 267 15.10 6.89 17.86
C LEU A 267 15.36 5.44 17.49
N SER A 268 14.31 4.67 17.20
CA SER A 268 14.41 3.27 16.78
C SER A 268 15.16 3.13 15.45
N ALA A 269 14.83 3.95 14.46
CA ALA A 269 15.52 3.95 13.18
C ALA A 269 16.99 4.37 13.31
N ALA A 270 17.27 5.42 14.07
CA ALA A 270 18.64 5.88 14.31
C ALA A 270 19.47 4.82 15.07
N ALA A 271 18.91 4.20 16.10
CA ALA A 271 19.59 3.14 16.84
C ALA A 271 19.90 1.94 15.92
N THR A 272 18.91 1.49 15.15
CA THR A 272 19.09 0.38 14.19
C THR A 272 20.13 0.73 13.13
N TRP A 273 20.06 1.94 12.57
CA TRP A 273 21.05 2.41 11.61
C TRP A 273 22.47 2.40 12.18
N LEU A 274 22.68 2.94 13.38
CA LEU A 274 23.97 2.96 14.06
C LEU A 274 24.50 1.55 14.36
N LEU A 275 23.62 0.62 14.75
CA LEU A 275 23.99 -0.78 14.96
C LEU A 275 24.44 -1.44 13.64
N ILE A 276 23.72 -1.21 12.53
CA ILE A 276 24.11 -1.73 11.21
C ILE A 276 25.47 -1.14 10.80
N GLU A 277 25.66 0.18 10.91
CA GLU A 277 26.94 0.83 10.58
C GLU A 277 28.10 0.27 11.42
N ARG A 278 27.84 -0.06 12.68
CA ARG A 278 28.88 -0.56 13.60
C ARG A 278 29.24 -2.02 13.39
N PHE A 279 28.24 -2.88 13.10
CA PHE A 279 28.43 -4.34 13.11
C PHE A 279 28.28 -4.99 11.73
N ALA A 280 27.62 -4.35 10.79
CA ALA A 280 27.34 -4.90 9.46
C ALA A 280 27.31 -3.79 8.37
N PRO A 281 28.36 -2.96 8.24
CA PRO A 281 28.35 -1.79 7.34
C PRO A 281 28.11 -2.16 5.86
N ALA A 282 28.38 -3.40 5.48
CA ALA A 282 28.13 -3.89 4.13
C ALA A 282 26.64 -3.83 3.73
N ILE A 283 25.71 -3.89 4.70
CA ILE A 283 24.26 -3.79 4.44
C ILE A 283 23.90 -2.39 3.93
N ASN A 284 24.53 -1.35 4.48
CA ASN A 284 24.30 0.05 4.09
C ASN A 284 25.18 0.49 2.91
N ALA A 285 26.14 -0.35 2.49
CA ALA A 285 27.04 -0.01 1.41
C ALA A 285 26.28 0.30 0.11
N GLY A 286 26.47 1.51 -0.40
CA GLY A 286 25.83 1.96 -1.64
C GLY A 286 24.40 2.52 -1.49
N THR A 287 23.71 2.32 -0.37
CA THR A 287 22.33 2.83 -0.19
C THR A 287 22.28 4.31 0.25
N GLY A 288 23.35 4.85 0.83
CA GLY A 288 23.35 6.18 1.43
C GLY A 288 22.27 6.30 2.50
N LEU A 289 21.58 7.43 2.57
CA LEU A 289 20.50 7.64 3.54
C LEU A 289 19.18 6.93 3.20
N MET A 290 19.06 6.29 2.02
CA MET A 290 17.82 5.55 1.65
C MET A 290 17.50 4.46 2.66
N GLY A 291 18.51 3.71 3.13
CA GLY A 291 18.33 2.70 4.17
C GLY A 291 17.79 3.27 5.48
N LEU A 292 18.26 4.44 5.90
CA LEU A 292 17.75 5.12 7.09
C LEU A 292 16.28 5.54 6.92
N VAL A 293 15.90 6.06 5.74
CA VAL A 293 14.50 6.44 5.44
C VAL A 293 13.58 5.23 5.44
N LEU A 294 14.04 4.09 4.89
CA LEU A 294 13.28 2.83 4.94
C LEU A 294 13.10 2.33 6.37
N LEU A 295 14.18 2.33 7.17
CA LEU A 295 14.12 1.98 8.59
C LEU A 295 13.16 2.89 9.35
N TRP A 296 13.18 4.20 9.05
CA TRP A 296 12.27 5.16 9.67
C TRP A 296 10.80 4.89 9.31
N GLY A 297 10.50 4.58 8.03
CA GLY A 297 9.15 4.22 7.61
C GLY A 297 8.62 2.98 8.33
N HIS A 298 9.42 1.91 8.42
CA HIS A 298 9.04 0.71 9.18
C HIS A 298 8.93 0.97 10.69
N SER A 299 9.80 1.83 11.24
CA SER A 299 9.75 2.19 12.65
C SER A 299 8.50 3.01 12.99
N ILE A 300 8.04 3.89 12.09
CA ILE A 300 6.77 4.63 12.28
C ILE A 300 5.60 3.65 12.38
N ASP A 301 5.51 2.71 11.46
CA ASP A 301 4.46 1.69 11.48
C ASP A 301 4.49 0.87 12.77
N GLY A 302 5.65 0.30 13.12
CA GLY A 302 5.79 -0.51 14.33
C GLY A 302 5.49 0.26 15.62
N VAL A 303 6.02 1.49 15.76
CA VAL A 303 5.78 2.32 16.97
C VAL A 303 4.33 2.79 17.02
N ALA A 304 3.72 3.15 15.89
CA ALA A 304 2.31 3.56 15.84
C ALA A 304 1.39 2.42 16.28
N ASN A 305 1.66 1.19 15.85
CA ASN A 305 0.92 0.00 16.28
C ASN A 305 1.04 -0.22 17.79
N VAL A 306 2.25 -0.21 18.35
CA VAL A 306 2.45 -0.37 19.81
C VAL A 306 1.73 0.75 20.59
N VAL A 307 1.87 1.99 20.16
CA VAL A 307 1.23 3.12 20.83
C VAL A 307 -0.30 3.01 20.74
N GLY A 308 -0.83 2.68 19.56
CA GLY A 308 -2.27 2.55 19.35
C GLY A 308 -2.89 1.40 20.15
N LEU A 309 -2.25 0.23 20.16
CA LEU A 309 -2.78 -0.98 20.78
C LEU A 309 -2.59 -1.02 22.31
N ASP A 310 -1.50 -0.40 22.83
CA ASP A 310 -1.10 -0.62 24.22
C ASP A 310 -1.02 0.66 25.06
N TRP A 311 -0.74 1.84 24.46
CA TRP A 311 -0.34 3.03 25.21
C TRP A 311 -1.32 4.21 25.17
N MET A 312 -2.42 4.10 24.43
CA MET A 312 -3.38 5.20 24.29
C MET A 312 -3.91 5.74 25.63
N PRO A 313 -4.33 4.88 26.60
CA PRO A 313 -4.78 5.35 27.90
C PRO A 313 -3.67 6.05 28.70
N ALA A 314 -2.43 5.54 28.64
CA ALA A 314 -1.29 6.13 29.33
C ALA A 314 -0.94 7.53 28.80
N LEU A 315 -1.25 7.81 27.52
CA LEU A 315 -1.06 9.11 26.90
C LEU A 315 -2.29 10.04 27.05
N GLY A 316 -3.32 9.61 27.80
CA GLY A 316 -4.57 10.37 27.92
C GLY A 316 -5.30 10.57 26.56
N ALA A 317 -5.08 9.64 25.64
CA ALA A 317 -5.58 9.75 24.25
C ALA A 317 -6.87 8.96 24.01
N GLY A 318 -7.42 8.29 25.01
CA GLY A 318 -8.61 7.45 24.92
C GLY A 318 -8.31 5.97 25.16
N PRO A 319 -9.24 5.05 24.86
CA PRO A 319 -9.01 3.62 24.92
C PRO A 319 -7.99 3.17 23.87
N ASN A 320 -7.37 2.02 24.09
CA ASN A 320 -6.55 1.38 23.07
C ASN A 320 -7.38 1.03 21.84
N LEU A 321 -6.75 1.07 20.67
CA LEU A 321 -7.37 0.62 19.43
C LEU A 321 -7.57 -0.91 19.50
N VAL A 322 -8.59 -1.37 18.80
CA VAL A 322 -8.84 -2.80 18.63
C VAL A 322 -8.27 -3.20 17.28
N PRO A 323 -7.50 -4.32 17.21
CA PRO A 323 -6.90 -4.80 15.95
C PRO A 323 -7.96 -5.13 14.90
#